data_46caf57c082c7143cfd997a6e0a2d280
#
_entry.id   46caf57c082c7143cfd997a6e0a2d280
#
_cell.length_a   1.000
_cell.length_b   1.000
_cell.length_c   1.000
_cell.angle_alpha   90.00
_cell.angle_beta   90.00
_cell.angle_gamma   90.00
#
_symmetry.space_group_name_H-M   'P 1'
#
loop_
_entity.id
_entity.type
_entity.pdbx_description
1 polymer ?
#
loop_
_entity_poly.entity_id
_entity_poly.type
_entity_poly.pdbx_seq_one_letter_code
_entity_poly.pdbx_strand_id
1 'polypeptide(L)'
;DALPICELEYTPNELARNLFKNRTGIIGVLVPDLDHPFFSAFARETEIALYKAGYKVMICNTIGSSNRELDYLNMLDRNMVDGIITGSHTLHVEEYLKRKRTIVSLDQDFGPEIPMVGSDHIYGGRAAAEIIIKNKCRKVLHITGVAPNVAANDRHAIFESILAEHGVEIVDLMMEWNKFDHQAYWDAAREAIRKCDGIDGVFAADQPALYYMHLAMEAGKRVPEDLKVVAYDGMDITRLCYPQVTRIDQ
;
A
#
# COMPACT_ATOMS: atom_id res chain seq x y z
N ASP A 1 28.66 51.53 0.39
CA ASP A 1 28.48 50.90 -0.91
C ASP A 1 28.27 49.41 -0.70
N ALA A 2 27.01 49.01 -0.61
CA ALA A 2 26.65 47.61 -0.58
C ALA A 2 26.60 47.12 -2.03
N LEU A 3 27.56 46.28 -2.43
CA LEU A 3 27.46 45.56 -3.68
C LEU A 3 26.13 44.79 -3.70
N PRO A 4 25.38 44.81 -4.82
CA PRO A 4 24.14 44.07 -4.90
C PRO A 4 24.43 42.59 -4.71
N ILE A 5 23.61 41.93 -3.89
CA ILE A 5 23.70 40.50 -3.51
C ILE A 5 23.87 39.58 -4.73
N CYS A 6 23.39 40.05 -5.91
CA CYS A 6 23.52 39.33 -7.20
C CYS A 6 24.97 39.23 -7.72
N GLU A 7 25.89 40.15 -7.37
CA GLU A 7 27.27 40.12 -7.81
C GLU A 7 28.15 39.17 -6.98
N LEU A 8 27.67 38.78 -5.80
CA LEU A 8 28.42 37.92 -4.87
C LEU A 8 28.07 36.43 -5.00
N GLU A 9 27.18 36.05 -5.94
CA GLU A 9 26.63 34.67 -6.04
C GLU A 9 26.18 34.12 -4.68
N TYR A 10 25.82 35.01 -3.76
CA TYR A 10 25.41 34.62 -2.41
C TYR A 10 24.08 33.89 -2.43
N THR A 11 24.12 32.57 -2.27
CA THR A 11 22.92 31.75 -2.01
C THR A 11 22.63 31.83 -0.52
N PRO A 12 21.52 32.48 -0.08
CA PRO A 12 21.18 32.52 1.32
C PRO A 12 21.10 31.10 1.91
N ASN A 13 21.72 30.88 3.06
CA ASN A 13 21.63 29.59 3.73
C ASN A 13 20.16 29.36 4.15
N GLU A 14 19.47 28.46 3.44
CA GLU A 14 18.07 28.14 3.69
C GLU A 14 17.84 27.63 5.12
N LEU A 15 18.82 26.92 5.72
CA LEU A 15 18.76 26.46 7.10
C LEU A 15 18.65 27.64 8.10
N ALA A 16 19.47 28.68 7.92
CA ALA A 16 19.41 29.87 8.77
C ALA A 16 18.07 30.62 8.61
N ARG A 17 17.57 30.71 7.38
CA ARG A 17 16.27 31.35 7.09
C ARG A 17 15.08 30.56 7.65
N ASN A 18 15.15 29.23 7.60
CA ASN A 18 14.13 28.32 8.08
C ASN A 18 14.05 28.30 9.62
N LEU A 19 15.18 28.45 10.31
CA LEU A 19 15.22 28.64 11.76
C LEU A 19 14.40 29.86 12.22
N PHE A 20 14.48 30.98 11.51
CA PHE A 20 13.69 32.18 11.82
C PHE A 20 12.20 32.03 11.48
N LYS A 21 11.86 31.22 10.47
CA LYS A 21 10.47 31.03 10.03
C LYS A 21 9.77 29.88 10.72
N ASN A 22 10.50 29.04 11.47
CA ASN A 22 10.04 27.79 12.07
C ASN A 22 9.31 26.88 11.05
N ARG A 23 9.75 26.92 9.79
CA ARG A 23 9.16 26.20 8.66
C ARG A 23 10.22 25.89 7.62
N THR A 24 10.31 24.59 7.24
CA THR A 24 11.32 24.12 6.29
C THR A 24 10.80 24.00 4.86
N GLY A 25 9.48 23.91 4.68
CA GLY A 25 8.86 23.61 3.40
C GLY A 25 9.07 22.15 2.97
N ILE A 26 9.41 21.26 3.92
CA ILE A 26 9.69 19.83 3.65
C ILE A 26 8.63 18.99 4.36
N ILE A 27 8.08 18.01 3.63
CA ILE A 27 7.19 16.98 4.16
C ILE A 27 7.90 15.62 4.02
N GLY A 28 7.90 14.84 5.11
CA GLY A 28 8.34 13.46 5.08
C GLY A 28 7.24 12.53 4.59
N VAL A 29 7.54 11.62 3.69
CA VAL A 29 6.61 10.58 3.22
C VAL A 29 7.23 9.23 3.47
N LEU A 30 6.64 8.45 4.39
CA LEU A 30 7.08 7.09 4.70
C LEU A 30 6.24 6.09 3.92
N VAL A 31 6.92 5.15 3.26
CA VAL A 31 6.28 4.04 2.56
C VAL A 31 6.92 2.72 2.95
N PRO A 32 6.15 1.62 3.01
CA PRO A 32 6.70 0.32 3.38
C PRO A 32 7.66 -0.24 2.33
N ASP A 33 7.35 -0.07 1.03
CA ASP A 33 8.27 -0.46 -0.04
C ASP A 33 7.98 0.30 -1.34
N LEU A 34 9.03 0.89 -1.93
CA LEU A 34 8.95 1.56 -3.23
C LEU A 34 8.90 0.58 -4.41
N ASP A 35 9.23 -0.68 -4.23
CA ASP A 35 9.06 -1.71 -5.27
C ASP A 35 7.60 -2.16 -5.42
N HIS A 36 6.77 -1.90 -4.42
CA HIS A 36 5.34 -2.17 -4.49
C HIS A 36 4.62 -1.10 -5.34
N PRO A 37 3.91 -1.48 -6.44
CA PRO A 37 3.33 -0.53 -7.39
C PRO A 37 2.39 0.51 -6.76
N PHE A 38 1.56 0.10 -5.79
CA PHE A 38 0.66 1.01 -5.07
C PHE A 38 1.44 2.09 -4.30
N PHE A 39 2.47 1.70 -3.53
CA PHE A 39 3.23 2.66 -2.74
C PHE A 39 4.14 3.56 -3.59
N SER A 40 4.63 3.06 -4.73
CA SER A 40 5.31 3.89 -5.73
C SER A 40 4.39 4.94 -6.32
N ALA A 41 3.18 4.56 -6.71
CA ALA A 41 2.16 5.47 -7.23
C ALA A 41 1.74 6.50 -6.17
N PHE A 42 1.48 6.04 -4.95
CA PHE A 42 1.16 6.90 -3.81
C PHE A 42 2.26 7.95 -3.55
N ALA A 43 3.52 7.51 -3.47
CA ALA A 43 4.66 8.42 -3.25
C ALA A 43 4.78 9.46 -4.38
N ARG A 44 4.61 9.03 -5.63
CA ARG A 44 4.64 9.91 -6.82
C ARG A 44 3.51 10.94 -6.78
N GLU A 45 2.27 10.51 -6.60
CA GLU A 45 1.12 11.44 -6.62
C GLU A 45 1.16 12.41 -5.43
N THR A 46 1.59 11.92 -4.26
CA THR A 46 1.80 12.76 -3.08
C THR A 46 2.88 13.81 -3.34
N GLU A 47 4.01 13.43 -3.95
CA GLU A 47 5.08 14.38 -4.32
C GLU A 47 4.58 15.44 -5.29
N ILE A 48 3.86 15.05 -6.34
CA ILE A 48 3.30 15.98 -7.32
C ILE A 48 2.34 16.98 -6.65
N ALA A 49 1.46 16.50 -5.78
CA ALA A 49 0.49 17.35 -5.07
C ALA A 49 1.18 18.34 -4.13
N LEU A 50 2.16 17.86 -3.35
CA LEU A 50 2.92 18.68 -2.42
C LEU A 50 3.82 19.70 -3.14
N TYR A 51 4.44 19.32 -4.26
CA TYR A 51 5.22 20.25 -5.08
C TYR A 51 4.38 21.40 -5.60
N LYS A 52 3.16 21.13 -6.09
CA LYS A 52 2.18 22.17 -6.50
C LYS A 52 1.78 23.07 -5.34
N ALA A 53 1.75 22.56 -4.12
CA ALA A 53 1.48 23.32 -2.91
C ALA A 53 2.70 24.07 -2.35
N GLY A 54 3.86 23.98 -3.01
CA GLY A 54 5.09 24.68 -2.63
C GLY A 54 5.96 23.96 -1.62
N TYR A 55 5.71 22.67 -1.38
CA TYR A 55 6.53 21.82 -0.51
C TYR A 55 7.53 20.99 -1.31
N LYS A 56 8.60 20.59 -0.65
CA LYS A 56 9.52 19.53 -1.09
C LYS A 56 9.21 18.27 -0.31
N VAL A 57 9.50 17.11 -0.91
CA VAL A 57 9.22 15.81 -0.31
C VAL A 57 10.51 15.06 -0.01
N MET A 58 10.57 14.45 1.17
CA MET A 58 11.58 13.49 1.55
C MET A 58 10.93 12.11 1.64
N ILE A 59 11.18 11.24 0.65
CA ILE A 59 10.62 9.88 0.63
C ILE A 59 11.50 8.95 1.44
N CYS A 60 10.90 8.23 2.39
CA CYS A 60 11.54 7.30 3.31
C CYS A 60 11.00 5.89 3.08
N ASN A 61 11.82 5.04 2.44
CA ASN A 61 11.47 3.63 2.21
C ASN A 61 11.88 2.77 3.40
N THR A 62 10.90 2.25 4.16
CA THR A 62 11.16 1.51 5.41
C THR A 62 11.49 0.04 5.19
N ILE A 63 11.17 -0.52 4.03
CA ILE A 63 11.31 -1.95 3.68
C ILE A 63 10.62 -2.83 4.75
N GLY A 64 9.44 -2.44 5.21
CA GLY A 64 8.68 -3.14 6.25
C GLY A 64 9.42 -3.29 7.60
N SER A 65 10.47 -2.51 7.84
CA SER A 65 11.31 -2.62 9.03
C SER A 65 10.97 -1.55 10.08
N SER A 66 10.54 -1.97 11.27
CA SER A 66 10.23 -1.08 12.39
C SER A 66 11.44 -0.24 12.83
N ASN A 67 12.63 -0.82 12.80
CA ASN A 67 13.86 -0.08 13.14
C ASN A 67 14.12 1.06 12.15
N ARG A 68 13.99 0.77 10.84
CA ARG A 68 14.16 1.80 9.80
C ARG A 68 13.07 2.87 9.87
N GLU A 69 11.84 2.47 10.14
CA GLU A 69 10.74 3.40 10.31
C GLU A 69 10.99 4.36 11.48
N LEU A 70 11.43 3.83 12.62
CA LEU A 70 11.80 4.64 13.79
C LEU A 70 12.99 5.58 13.48
N ASP A 71 14.01 5.09 12.79
CA ASP A 71 15.17 5.89 12.40
C ASP A 71 14.79 7.05 11.48
N TYR A 72 13.91 6.79 10.49
CA TYR A 72 13.39 7.83 9.60
C TYR A 72 12.53 8.85 10.36
N LEU A 73 11.63 8.42 11.24
CA LEU A 73 10.86 9.34 12.08
C LEU A 73 11.77 10.24 12.91
N ASN A 74 12.81 9.67 13.53
CA ASN A 74 13.79 10.43 14.30
C ASN A 74 14.60 11.40 13.42
N MET A 75 14.95 11.00 12.21
CA MET A 75 15.61 11.85 11.21
C MET A 75 14.73 13.03 10.80
N LEU A 76 13.46 12.77 10.49
CA LEU A 76 12.49 13.80 10.08
C LEU A 76 12.27 14.84 11.19
N ASP A 77 12.17 14.39 12.45
CA ASP A 77 12.09 15.30 13.60
C ASP A 77 13.34 16.19 13.73
N ARG A 78 14.53 15.61 13.60
CA ARG A 78 15.80 16.35 13.65
C ARG A 78 15.94 17.36 12.51
N ASN A 79 15.43 17.02 11.32
CA ASN A 79 15.42 17.92 10.16
C ASN A 79 14.27 18.92 10.19
N MET A 80 13.49 18.95 11.26
CA MET A 80 12.38 19.89 11.49
C MET A 80 11.41 19.98 10.33
N VAL A 81 11.06 18.82 9.71
CA VAL A 81 10.04 18.80 8.64
C VAL A 81 8.72 19.40 9.10
N ASP A 82 7.96 19.99 8.20
CA ASP A 82 6.71 20.67 8.52
C ASP A 82 5.58 19.68 8.82
N GLY A 83 5.65 18.45 8.26
CA GLY A 83 4.69 17.39 8.49
C GLY A 83 5.19 16.04 7.97
N ILE A 84 4.44 14.99 8.30
CA ILE A 84 4.73 13.61 7.93
C ILE A 84 3.47 12.98 7.36
N ILE A 85 3.59 12.28 6.25
CA ILE A 85 2.57 11.38 5.70
C ILE A 85 3.12 9.96 5.79
N THR A 86 2.40 9.06 6.44
CA THR A 86 2.88 7.68 6.62
C THR A 86 1.92 6.65 6.03
N GLY A 87 2.44 5.81 5.11
CA GLY A 87 1.84 4.56 4.66
C GLY A 87 2.56 3.34 5.24
N SER A 88 3.57 3.55 6.09
CA SER A 88 4.27 2.49 6.82
C SER A 88 3.74 2.43 8.25
N HIS A 89 3.44 1.23 8.76
CA HIS A 89 2.70 1.04 10.00
C HIS A 89 3.27 -0.14 10.81
N THR A 90 4.59 -0.17 10.99
CA THR A 90 5.25 -1.25 11.73
C THR A 90 5.48 -0.92 13.20
N LEU A 91 5.26 0.33 13.58
CA LEU A 91 5.44 0.82 14.95
C LEU A 91 4.11 0.91 15.72
N HIS A 92 4.19 0.89 17.03
CA HIS A 92 3.06 1.19 17.89
C HIS A 92 2.66 2.67 17.78
N VAL A 93 1.38 2.96 17.95
CA VAL A 93 0.79 4.31 17.80
C VAL A 93 1.48 5.37 18.66
N GLU A 94 1.97 5.00 19.86
CA GLU A 94 2.66 5.92 20.77
C GLU A 94 3.93 6.50 20.15
N GLU A 95 4.57 5.77 19.20
CA GLU A 95 5.74 6.28 18.49
C GLU A 95 5.41 7.45 17.59
N TYR A 96 4.20 7.52 17.05
CA TYR A 96 3.71 8.61 16.25
C TYR A 96 3.15 9.76 17.11
N LEU A 97 2.36 9.45 18.14
CA LEU A 97 1.73 10.44 19.01
C LEU A 97 2.73 11.30 19.80
N LYS A 98 3.88 10.75 20.16
CA LYS A 98 4.94 11.53 20.85
C LYS A 98 5.63 12.56 19.95
N ARG A 99 5.39 12.54 18.64
CA ARG A 99 6.00 13.48 17.69
C ARG A 99 5.33 14.84 17.78
N LYS A 100 6.14 15.92 17.68
CA LYS A 100 5.65 17.30 17.67
C LYS A 100 5.28 17.79 16.25
N ARG A 101 5.10 16.86 15.30
CA ARG A 101 4.81 17.16 13.90
C ARG A 101 3.38 16.77 13.57
N THR A 102 2.78 17.48 12.64
CA THR A 102 1.52 17.05 12.06
C THR A 102 1.76 15.78 11.27
N ILE A 103 1.00 14.73 11.58
CA ILE A 103 1.06 13.44 10.90
C ILE A 103 -0.28 13.18 10.24
N VAL A 104 -0.25 12.62 9.03
CA VAL A 104 -1.42 12.07 8.33
C VAL A 104 -1.10 10.61 8.02
N SER A 105 -2.01 9.72 8.33
CA SER A 105 -1.89 8.28 8.09
C SER A 105 -2.64 7.87 6.83
N LEU A 106 -2.09 6.90 6.09
CA LEU A 106 -2.75 6.20 5.00
C LEU A 106 -3.23 4.84 5.51
N ASP A 107 -4.55 4.59 5.45
CA ASP A 107 -5.20 3.32 5.78
C ASP A 107 -4.97 2.76 7.20
N GLN A 108 -4.32 3.51 8.08
CA GLN A 108 -4.10 3.10 9.47
C GLN A 108 -4.77 4.09 10.42
N ASP A 109 -5.69 3.57 11.25
CA ASP A 109 -6.30 4.35 12.31
C ASP A 109 -5.36 4.43 13.53
N PHE A 110 -4.85 5.61 13.79
CA PHE A 110 -4.05 5.94 14.98
C PHE A 110 -4.85 6.70 16.04
N GLY A 111 -6.19 6.75 15.90
CA GLY A 111 -7.06 7.49 16.79
C GLY A 111 -7.26 8.95 16.37
N PRO A 112 -8.03 9.73 17.16
CA PRO A 112 -8.55 11.03 16.73
C PRO A 112 -7.48 12.13 16.56
N GLU A 113 -6.28 11.92 17.08
CA GLU A 113 -5.20 12.91 17.02
C GLU A 113 -4.45 12.89 15.68
N ILE A 114 -4.52 11.78 14.93
CA ILE A 114 -3.84 11.62 13.64
C ILE A 114 -4.90 11.38 12.57
N PRO A 115 -5.14 12.34 11.68
CA PRO A 115 -6.08 12.16 10.57
C PRO A 115 -5.65 10.98 9.69
N MET A 116 -6.63 10.16 9.30
CA MET A 116 -6.46 9.07 8.36
C MET A 116 -7.10 9.42 7.01
N VAL A 117 -6.41 9.07 5.93
CA VAL A 117 -6.94 9.01 4.57
C VAL A 117 -6.91 7.56 4.15
N GLY A 118 -7.99 7.04 3.60
CA GLY A 118 -8.08 5.66 3.19
C GLY A 118 -9.13 5.44 2.12
N SER A 119 -9.11 4.26 1.50
CA SER A 119 -10.10 3.80 0.56
C SER A 119 -11.34 3.22 1.28
N ASP A 120 -12.48 3.15 0.58
CA ASP A 120 -13.64 2.41 1.07
C ASP A 120 -13.41 0.89 0.88
N HIS A 121 -12.66 0.32 1.81
CA HIS A 121 -12.30 -1.09 1.77
C HIS A 121 -13.50 -2.03 1.91
N ILE A 122 -14.56 -1.62 2.61
CA ILE A 122 -15.81 -2.38 2.73
C ILE A 122 -16.49 -2.48 1.36
N TYR A 123 -16.59 -1.35 0.65
CA TYR A 123 -17.13 -1.34 -0.70
C TYR A 123 -16.29 -2.21 -1.64
N GLY A 124 -14.97 -2.07 -1.62
CA GLY A 124 -14.06 -2.83 -2.47
C GLY A 124 -14.12 -4.34 -2.23
N GLY A 125 -14.15 -4.78 -0.97
CA GLY A 125 -14.29 -6.19 -0.61
C GLY A 125 -15.66 -6.78 -1.03
N ARG A 126 -16.72 -6.01 -0.85
CA ARG A 126 -18.07 -6.36 -1.33
C ARG A 126 -18.10 -6.54 -2.85
N ALA A 127 -17.57 -5.57 -3.59
CA ALA A 127 -17.52 -5.62 -5.05
C ALA A 127 -16.74 -6.84 -5.55
N ALA A 128 -15.63 -7.18 -4.90
CA ALA A 128 -14.86 -8.39 -5.22
C ALA A 128 -15.68 -9.66 -4.99
N ALA A 129 -16.38 -9.78 -3.86
CA ALA A 129 -17.22 -10.93 -3.53
C ALA A 129 -18.39 -11.08 -4.55
N GLU A 130 -19.04 -9.99 -4.91
CA GLU A 130 -20.14 -9.98 -5.91
C GLU A 130 -19.64 -10.47 -7.28
N ILE A 131 -18.43 -10.10 -7.70
CA ILE A 131 -17.81 -10.58 -8.93
C ILE A 131 -17.61 -12.10 -8.88
N ILE A 132 -17.07 -12.62 -7.79
CA ILE A 132 -16.87 -14.05 -7.56
C ILE A 132 -18.19 -14.83 -7.65
N ILE A 133 -19.21 -14.36 -6.94
CA ILE A 133 -20.55 -14.99 -6.91
C ILE A 133 -21.22 -14.94 -8.29
N LYS A 134 -21.19 -13.78 -8.95
CA LYS A 134 -21.73 -13.60 -10.30
C LYS A 134 -21.12 -14.57 -11.32
N ASN A 135 -19.83 -14.86 -11.17
CA ASN A 135 -19.12 -15.81 -12.01
C ASN A 135 -19.25 -17.28 -11.55
N LYS A 136 -20.06 -17.54 -10.50
CA LYS A 136 -20.38 -18.87 -9.99
C LYS A 136 -19.15 -19.64 -9.53
N CYS A 137 -18.13 -18.95 -9.02
CA CYS A 137 -16.98 -19.60 -8.41
C CYS A 137 -17.43 -20.38 -7.16
N ARG A 138 -16.86 -21.56 -6.95
CA ARG A 138 -17.20 -22.46 -5.85
C ARG A 138 -16.10 -22.59 -4.83
N LYS A 139 -14.84 -22.40 -5.26
CA LYS A 139 -13.67 -22.48 -4.42
C LYS A 139 -12.67 -21.39 -4.75
N VAL A 140 -12.46 -20.50 -3.82
CA VAL A 140 -11.69 -19.26 -4.04
C VAL A 140 -10.42 -19.27 -3.20
N LEU A 141 -9.29 -19.03 -3.83
CA LEU A 141 -8.05 -18.69 -3.12
C LEU A 141 -8.12 -17.21 -2.71
N HIS A 142 -8.02 -16.96 -1.42
CA HIS A 142 -7.95 -15.63 -0.86
C HIS A 142 -6.55 -15.39 -0.32
N ILE A 143 -5.79 -14.52 -1.00
CA ILE A 143 -4.42 -14.19 -0.58
C ILE A 143 -4.47 -12.88 0.19
N THR A 144 -4.12 -12.94 1.45
CA THR A 144 -4.22 -11.80 2.38
C THR A 144 -2.98 -11.71 3.27
N GLY A 145 -2.70 -10.50 3.75
CA GLY A 145 -1.78 -10.25 4.86
C GLY A 145 -2.48 -9.30 5.81
N VAL A 146 -2.78 -9.75 7.02
CA VAL A 146 -3.60 -9.00 7.97
C VAL A 146 -2.74 -8.49 9.10
N ALA A 147 -2.90 -7.21 9.46
CA ALA A 147 -2.33 -6.62 10.66
C ALA A 147 -3.45 -6.01 11.52
N PRO A 148 -3.31 -5.97 12.85
CA PRO A 148 -4.27 -5.31 13.71
C PRO A 148 -4.47 -3.83 13.35
N ASN A 149 -5.71 -3.34 13.43
CA ASN A 149 -6.06 -1.92 13.30
C ASN A 149 -5.73 -1.26 11.95
N VAL A 150 -5.66 -2.04 10.87
CA VAL A 150 -5.48 -1.53 9.52
C VAL A 150 -6.82 -1.56 8.80
N ALA A 151 -7.27 -0.42 8.26
CA ALA A 151 -8.54 -0.31 7.53
C ALA A 151 -8.61 -1.27 6.33
N ALA A 152 -7.46 -1.57 5.72
CA ALA A 152 -7.37 -2.55 4.64
C ALA A 152 -7.86 -3.96 5.03
N ASN A 153 -7.95 -4.30 6.32
CA ASN A 153 -8.51 -5.58 6.78
C ASN A 153 -10.00 -5.70 6.49
N ASP A 154 -10.73 -4.59 6.43
CA ASP A 154 -12.18 -4.59 6.23
C ASP A 154 -12.57 -5.20 4.89
N ARG A 155 -11.74 -5.04 3.83
CA ARG A 155 -11.99 -5.68 2.53
C ARG A 155 -11.97 -7.20 2.61
N HIS A 156 -11.07 -7.74 3.42
CA HIS A 156 -10.93 -9.18 3.63
C HIS A 156 -12.10 -9.73 4.44
N ALA A 157 -12.42 -9.11 5.57
CA ALA A 157 -13.51 -9.53 6.45
C ALA A 157 -14.87 -9.51 5.74
N ILE A 158 -15.19 -8.45 4.99
CA ILE A 158 -16.46 -8.36 4.25
C ILE A 158 -16.51 -9.35 3.08
N PHE A 159 -15.38 -9.54 2.38
CA PHE A 159 -15.28 -10.52 1.30
C PHE A 159 -15.57 -11.93 1.80
N GLU A 160 -14.90 -12.37 2.88
CA GLU A 160 -15.09 -13.67 3.48
C GLU A 160 -16.53 -13.89 3.98
N SER A 161 -17.10 -12.88 4.67
CA SER A 161 -18.46 -12.94 5.18
C SER A 161 -19.47 -13.17 4.07
N ILE A 162 -19.38 -12.42 2.97
CA ILE A 162 -20.31 -12.53 1.84
C ILE A 162 -20.16 -13.87 1.13
N LEU A 163 -18.94 -14.36 0.92
CA LEU A 163 -18.72 -15.67 0.29
C LEU A 163 -19.25 -16.82 1.15
N ALA A 164 -19.06 -16.75 2.47
CA ALA A 164 -19.58 -17.74 3.41
C ALA A 164 -21.13 -17.81 3.37
N GLU A 165 -21.82 -16.66 3.31
CA GLU A 165 -23.28 -16.60 3.18
C GLU A 165 -23.78 -17.27 1.88
N HIS A 166 -22.95 -17.30 0.83
CA HIS A 166 -23.28 -17.90 -0.46
C HIS A 166 -22.74 -19.32 -0.63
N GLY A 167 -22.13 -19.91 0.40
CA GLY A 167 -21.63 -21.26 0.39
C GLY A 167 -20.41 -21.48 -0.52
N VAL A 168 -19.64 -20.43 -0.78
CA VAL A 168 -18.38 -20.51 -1.52
C VAL A 168 -17.27 -20.94 -0.58
N GLU A 169 -16.51 -21.97 -0.95
CA GLU A 169 -15.34 -22.42 -0.19
C GLU A 169 -14.19 -21.43 -0.32
N ILE A 170 -13.62 -21.01 0.81
CA ILE A 170 -12.47 -20.12 0.83
C ILE A 170 -11.23 -20.90 1.28
N VAL A 171 -10.16 -20.73 0.56
CA VAL A 171 -8.82 -21.21 0.91
C VAL A 171 -7.95 -19.98 1.19
N ASP A 172 -7.64 -19.75 2.46
CA ASP A 172 -6.82 -18.61 2.85
C ASP A 172 -5.34 -18.91 2.70
N LEU A 173 -4.64 -18.01 2.04
CA LEU A 173 -3.20 -17.96 1.94
C LEU A 173 -2.69 -16.71 2.63
N MET A 174 -2.22 -16.88 3.88
CA MET A 174 -1.73 -15.77 4.69
C MET A 174 -0.30 -15.42 4.32
N MET A 175 -0.08 -14.17 3.89
CA MET A 175 1.22 -13.57 3.64
C MET A 175 1.68 -12.75 4.85
N GLU A 176 2.97 -12.52 4.98
CA GLU A 176 3.50 -11.65 6.03
C GLU A 176 3.16 -10.19 5.72
N TRP A 177 2.58 -9.48 6.71
CA TRP A 177 2.17 -8.07 6.56
C TRP A 177 3.38 -7.16 6.27
N ASN A 178 3.20 -6.23 5.35
CA ASN A 178 4.23 -5.27 4.90
C ASN A 178 5.54 -5.88 4.39
N LYS A 179 5.52 -7.16 4.04
CA LYS A 179 6.62 -7.82 3.36
C LYS A 179 6.26 -8.08 1.90
N PHE A 180 6.80 -7.24 1.03
CA PHE A 180 6.54 -7.27 -0.42
C PHE A 180 7.68 -8.02 -1.13
N ASP A 181 7.86 -9.30 -0.77
CA ASP A 181 8.93 -10.16 -1.31
C ASP A 181 8.40 -10.96 -2.51
N HIS A 182 8.90 -10.66 -3.69
CA HIS A 182 8.55 -11.36 -4.92
C HIS A 182 8.80 -12.87 -4.86
N GLN A 183 9.89 -13.30 -4.21
CA GLN A 183 10.17 -14.73 -4.06
C GLN A 183 9.14 -15.41 -3.16
N ALA A 184 8.74 -14.74 -2.07
CA ALA A 184 7.67 -15.24 -1.19
C ALA A 184 6.34 -15.38 -1.93
N TYR A 185 5.99 -14.43 -2.82
CA TYR A 185 4.80 -14.53 -3.67
C TYR A 185 4.87 -15.75 -4.60
N TRP A 186 6.01 -15.98 -5.26
CA TRP A 186 6.21 -17.16 -6.10
C TRP A 186 6.07 -18.46 -5.32
N ASP A 187 6.70 -18.57 -4.17
CA ASP A 187 6.70 -19.79 -3.38
C ASP A 187 5.31 -20.08 -2.80
N ALA A 188 4.62 -19.07 -2.30
CA ALA A 188 3.25 -19.20 -1.83
C ALA A 188 2.27 -19.60 -2.95
N ALA A 189 2.38 -19.01 -4.13
CA ALA A 189 1.54 -19.35 -5.27
C ALA A 189 1.80 -20.78 -5.77
N ARG A 190 3.06 -21.23 -5.83
CA ARG A 190 3.43 -22.62 -6.16
C ARG A 190 2.87 -23.63 -5.16
N GLU A 191 2.95 -23.28 -3.88
CA GLU A 191 2.42 -24.13 -2.82
C GLU A 191 0.90 -24.26 -2.92
N ALA A 192 0.19 -23.15 -3.17
CA ALA A 192 -1.25 -23.14 -3.35
C ALA A 192 -1.67 -23.99 -4.57
N ILE A 193 -0.99 -23.84 -5.71
CA ILE A 193 -1.25 -24.68 -6.91
C ILE A 193 -1.07 -26.16 -6.62
N ARG A 194 -0.03 -26.51 -5.85
CA ARG A 194 0.30 -27.92 -5.55
C ARG A 194 -0.66 -28.56 -4.53
N LYS A 195 -1.13 -27.78 -3.54
CA LYS A 195 -1.90 -28.31 -2.40
C LYS A 195 -3.40 -28.14 -2.52
N CYS A 196 -3.86 -27.20 -3.33
CA CYS A 196 -5.26 -26.77 -3.35
C CYS A 196 -5.89 -27.05 -4.72
N ASP A 197 -6.45 -28.24 -4.88
CA ASP A 197 -7.20 -28.57 -6.09
C ASP A 197 -8.54 -27.83 -6.14
N GLY A 198 -9.05 -27.63 -7.38
CA GLY A 198 -10.39 -27.14 -7.61
C GLY A 198 -10.58 -25.62 -7.44
N ILE A 199 -9.50 -24.85 -7.21
CA ILE A 199 -9.59 -23.38 -7.17
C ILE A 199 -10.10 -22.88 -8.53
N ASP A 200 -11.21 -22.14 -8.54
CA ASP A 200 -11.83 -21.53 -9.72
C ASP A 200 -11.97 -20.01 -9.63
N GLY A 201 -11.61 -19.43 -8.47
CA GLY A 201 -11.49 -17.99 -8.26
C GLY A 201 -10.26 -17.63 -7.43
N VAL A 202 -9.76 -16.41 -7.57
CA VAL A 202 -8.73 -15.83 -6.70
C VAL A 202 -9.05 -14.36 -6.41
N PHE A 203 -8.84 -13.95 -5.17
CA PHE A 203 -8.87 -12.56 -4.73
C PHE A 203 -7.60 -12.23 -3.95
N ALA A 204 -6.90 -11.20 -4.37
CA ALA A 204 -5.65 -10.74 -3.75
C ALA A 204 -5.33 -9.31 -4.18
N ALA A 205 -4.32 -8.68 -3.55
CA ALA A 205 -3.66 -7.51 -4.11
C ALA A 205 -3.09 -7.81 -5.50
N ASP A 206 -2.81 -6.78 -6.29
CA ASP A 206 -2.45 -6.92 -7.71
C ASP A 206 -1.31 -7.93 -7.95
N GLN A 207 -0.18 -7.75 -7.27
CA GLN A 207 1.00 -8.59 -7.51
C GLN A 207 0.74 -10.07 -7.15
N PRO A 208 0.33 -10.44 -5.93
CA PRO A 208 0.07 -11.85 -5.60
C PRO A 208 -1.02 -12.48 -6.47
N ALA A 209 -2.04 -11.72 -6.90
CA ALA A 209 -3.04 -12.22 -7.84
C ALA A 209 -2.42 -12.59 -9.19
N LEU A 210 -1.52 -11.75 -9.72
CA LEU A 210 -0.85 -11.99 -10.99
C LEU A 210 0.17 -13.13 -10.91
N TYR A 211 0.90 -13.27 -9.80
CA TYR A 211 1.79 -14.43 -9.58
C TYR A 211 1.03 -15.74 -9.59
N TYR A 212 -0.09 -15.79 -8.85
CA TYR A 212 -0.93 -16.98 -8.86
C TYR A 212 -1.52 -17.28 -10.23
N MET A 213 -2.05 -16.26 -10.93
CA MET A 213 -2.59 -16.39 -12.27
C MET A 213 -1.55 -16.99 -13.24
N HIS A 214 -0.35 -16.44 -13.23
CA HIS A 214 0.74 -16.91 -14.10
C HIS A 214 1.03 -18.40 -13.90
N LEU A 215 1.23 -18.84 -12.66
CA LEU A 215 1.49 -20.23 -12.33
C LEU A 215 0.30 -21.15 -12.60
N ALA A 216 -0.93 -20.66 -12.41
CA ALA A 216 -2.14 -21.41 -12.75
C ALA A 216 -2.24 -21.66 -14.26
N MET A 217 -1.88 -20.65 -15.07
CA MET A 217 -1.83 -20.80 -16.53
C MET A 217 -0.71 -21.76 -16.98
N GLU A 218 0.46 -21.72 -16.35
CA GLU A 218 1.53 -22.71 -16.59
C GLU A 218 1.06 -24.13 -16.24
N ALA A 219 0.22 -24.28 -15.21
CA ALA A 219 -0.40 -25.53 -14.83
C ALA A 219 -1.59 -25.94 -15.76
N GLY A 220 -1.86 -25.18 -16.81
CA GLY A 220 -2.86 -25.50 -17.84
C GLY A 220 -4.25 -24.89 -17.61
N LYS A 221 -4.46 -24.04 -16.60
CA LYS A 221 -5.72 -23.34 -16.41
C LYS A 221 -5.89 -22.21 -17.43
N ARG A 222 -7.09 -22.07 -17.96
CA ARG A 222 -7.46 -20.94 -18.82
C ARG A 222 -8.07 -19.83 -17.97
N VAL A 223 -7.66 -18.59 -18.24
CA VAL A 223 -8.22 -17.40 -17.60
C VAL A 223 -8.94 -16.59 -18.70
N PRO A 224 -10.21 -16.26 -18.56
CA PRO A 224 -11.05 -16.41 -17.35
C PRO A 224 -11.88 -17.71 -17.27
N GLU A 225 -11.76 -18.69 -18.20
CA GLU A 225 -12.68 -19.84 -18.31
C GLU A 225 -12.63 -20.73 -17.07
N ASP A 226 -11.42 -21.17 -16.67
CA ASP A 226 -11.19 -22.11 -15.56
C ASP A 226 -10.83 -21.40 -14.25
N LEU A 227 -10.36 -20.15 -14.32
CA LEU A 227 -9.97 -19.33 -13.16
C LEU A 227 -10.41 -17.89 -13.34
N LYS A 228 -11.20 -17.38 -12.40
CA LYS A 228 -11.54 -15.97 -12.32
C LYS A 228 -10.57 -15.26 -11.40
N VAL A 229 -9.98 -14.16 -11.87
CA VAL A 229 -9.00 -13.37 -11.10
C VAL A 229 -9.60 -12.00 -10.78
N VAL A 230 -9.65 -11.68 -9.48
CA VAL A 230 -10.02 -10.36 -8.98
C VAL A 230 -8.83 -9.81 -8.24
N ALA A 231 -8.21 -8.77 -8.80
CA ALA A 231 -7.07 -8.07 -8.23
C ALA A 231 -7.54 -6.82 -7.46
N TYR A 232 -6.80 -6.42 -6.45
CA TYR A 232 -7.07 -5.23 -5.65
C TYR A 232 -5.85 -4.31 -5.70
N ASP A 233 -6.05 -3.02 -5.75
CA ASP A 233 -5.23 -1.83 -5.88
C ASP A 233 -5.41 -1.15 -7.25
N GLY A 234 -5.55 -1.91 -8.35
CA GLY A 234 -5.88 -1.40 -9.69
C GLY A 234 -4.71 -0.72 -10.40
N MET A 235 -3.48 -1.07 -10.04
CA MET A 235 -2.27 -0.50 -10.62
C MET A 235 -2.09 -0.88 -12.09
N ASP A 236 -1.27 -0.13 -12.82
CA ASP A 236 -1.07 -0.31 -14.26
C ASP A 236 -0.58 -1.70 -14.65
N ILE A 237 0.07 -2.43 -13.75
CA ILE A 237 0.49 -3.82 -13.96
C ILE A 237 -0.70 -4.73 -14.31
N THR A 238 -1.89 -4.49 -13.73
CA THR A 238 -3.11 -5.25 -14.03
C THR A 238 -3.75 -4.86 -15.36
N ARG A 239 -3.44 -3.67 -15.89
CA ARG A 239 -3.88 -3.23 -17.21
C ARG A 239 -3.02 -3.80 -18.33
N LEU A 240 -1.76 -4.10 -18.03
CA LEU A 240 -0.76 -4.58 -19.00
C LEU A 240 -0.68 -6.10 -19.07
N CYS A 241 -1.23 -6.83 -18.08
CA CYS A 241 -1.21 -8.29 -18.08
C CYS A 241 -2.13 -8.87 -19.16
N TYR A 242 -1.79 -10.08 -19.62
CA TYR A 242 -2.63 -10.85 -20.54
C TYR A 242 -2.76 -12.30 -20.04
N PRO A 243 -3.99 -12.82 -19.95
CA PRO A 243 -5.28 -12.11 -20.14
C PRO A 243 -5.48 -11.01 -19.10
N GLN A 244 -6.34 -10.02 -19.42
CA GLN A 244 -6.68 -8.96 -18.47
C GLN A 244 -7.47 -9.54 -17.30
N VAL A 245 -7.17 -9.05 -16.11
CA VAL A 245 -7.87 -9.43 -14.88
C VAL A 245 -8.94 -8.40 -14.52
N THR A 246 -9.97 -8.85 -13.81
CA THR A 246 -10.89 -7.93 -13.15
C THR A 246 -10.20 -7.32 -11.94
N ARG A 247 -10.38 -6.01 -11.71
CA ARG A 247 -9.70 -5.33 -10.62
C ARG A 247 -10.63 -4.38 -9.88
N ILE A 248 -10.29 -4.12 -8.63
CA ILE A 248 -10.85 -3.07 -7.79
C ILE A 248 -9.79 -1.96 -7.74
N ASP A 249 -10.12 -0.80 -8.27
CA ASP A 249 -9.25 0.39 -8.26
C ASP A 249 -9.39 1.12 -6.91
N GLN A 250 -8.29 1.45 -6.24
CA GLN A 250 -8.22 2.30 -5.04
C GLN A 250 -8.07 3.77 -5.39
#